data_6f90c26df057e67f5cacfe267490c3ff
#
_entry.id   6f90c26df057e67f5cacfe267490c3ff
#
_cell.length_a   1.000
_cell.length_b   1.000
_cell.length_c   1.000
_cell.angle_alpha   90.00
_cell.angle_beta   90.00
_cell.angle_gamma   90.00
#
_symmetry.space_group_name_H-M   'P 1'
#
loop_
_entity.id
_entity.type
_entity.pdbx_description
1 polymer ?
#
loop_
_entity_poly.entity_id
_entity_poly.type
_entity_poly.pdbx_seq_one_letter_code
_entity_poly.pdbx_strand_id
1 'polypeptide(L)'
;MTEREDQKHLNASGRHLPAIERAVRWLLAGIFVYSGAVKLSEPSRFAEIISGFGLLPDPLVFPVALVLPVIELLAGIGLVFALRGSLAAITVMLVVFIAILLYGLNLGLDIDCGCFGPEDPEQAYKGLKVALARDAVMMVAVLFVYWSRGRVRMRGGCVGKSM
;
A
#
# COMPACT_ATOMS: atom_id res chain seq x y z
N MET A 1 -34.82 -19.05 24.60
CA MET A 1 -34.54 -19.47 23.20
C MET A 1 -33.73 -18.41 22.43
N THR A 2 -33.70 -17.19 22.90
CA THR A 2 -33.05 -16.00 22.27
C THR A 2 -31.53 -15.89 22.46
N GLU A 3 -30.99 -16.33 23.60
CA GLU A 3 -29.53 -16.21 23.86
C GLU A 3 -28.63 -17.10 22.98
N ARG A 4 -29.13 -18.25 22.52
CA ARG A 4 -28.37 -19.14 21.63
C ARG A 4 -28.30 -18.64 20.18
N GLU A 5 -29.28 -17.89 19.74
CA GLU A 5 -29.29 -17.30 18.40
C GLU A 5 -28.38 -16.09 18.33
N ASP A 6 -28.36 -15.25 19.37
CA ASP A 6 -27.43 -14.12 19.45
C ASP A 6 -25.95 -14.56 19.51
N GLN A 7 -25.68 -15.66 20.24
CA GLN A 7 -24.33 -16.23 20.30
C GLN A 7 -23.88 -16.83 18.95
N LYS A 8 -24.81 -17.37 18.17
CA LYS A 8 -24.53 -17.89 16.83
C LYS A 8 -24.19 -16.76 15.83
N HIS A 9 -24.89 -15.64 15.89
CA HIS A 9 -24.63 -14.46 15.06
C HIS A 9 -23.30 -13.78 15.44
N LEU A 10 -22.95 -13.68 16.71
CA LEU A 10 -21.67 -13.15 17.18
C LEU A 10 -20.49 -14.05 16.80
N ASN A 11 -20.65 -15.37 16.80
CA ASN A 11 -19.62 -16.31 16.38
C ASN A 11 -19.44 -16.38 14.86
N ALA A 12 -20.50 -16.21 14.07
CA ALA A 12 -20.41 -16.15 12.61
C ALA A 12 -19.65 -14.90 12.14
N SER A 13 -19.92 -13.74 12.74
CA SER A 13 -19.22 -12.48 12.44
C SER A 13 -17.73 -12.54 12.79
N GLY A 14 -17.33 -13.31 13.78
CA GLY A 14 -15.92 -13.46 14.19
C GLY A 14 -15.07 -14.35 13.27
N ARG A 15 -15.67 -15.23 12.47
CA ARG A 15 -14.97 -16.16 11.57
C ARG A 15 -14.59 -15.53 10.22
N HIS A 16 -15.33 -14.54 9.76
CA HIS A 16 -15.09 -13.90 8.44
C HIS A 16 -13.99 -12.82 8.50
N LEU A 17 -13.78 -12.18 9.65
CA LEU A 17 -12.75 -11.15 9.81
C LEU A 17 -11.33 -11.62 9.44
N PRO A 18 -10.84 -12.80 9.88
CA PRO A 18 -9.50 -13.25 9.50
C PRO A 18 -9.38 -13.64 8.02
N ALA A 19 -10.47 -14.07 7.38
CA ALA A 19 -10.47 -14.36 5.95
C ALA A 19 -10.43 -13.08 5.11
N ILE A 20 -11.21 -12.08 5.47
CA ILE A 20 -11.23 -10.76 4.81
C ILE A 20 -9.88 -10.06 4.99
N GLU A 21 -9.32 -10.06 6.21
CA GLU A 21 -7.98 -9.48 6.45
C GLU A 21 -6.91 -10.14 5.57
N ARG A 22 -6.98 -11.45 5.41
CA ARG A 22 -6.05 -12.20 4.56
C ARG A 22 -6.21 -11.84 3.09
N ALA A 23 -7.45 -11.74 2.59
CA ALA A 23 -7.74 -11.34 1.22
C ALA A 23 -7.26 -9.92 0.93
N VAL A 24 -7.55 -8.96 1.80
CA VAL A 24 -7.09 -7.56 1.68
C VAL A 24 -5.56 -7.49 1.69
N ARG A 25 -4.91 -8.26 2.54
CA ARG A 25 -3.45 -8.33 2.61
C ARG A 25 -2.83 -8.87 1.33
N TRP A 26 -3.41 -9.92 0.74
CA TRP A 26 -2.93 -10.48 -0.52
C TRP A 26 -3.16 -9.54 -1.71
N LEU A 27 -4.28 -8.82 -1.72
CA LEU A 27 -4.54 -7.79 -2.72
C LEU A 27 -3.50 -6.66 -2.64
N LEU A 28 -3.25 -6.13 -1.44
CA LEU A 28 -2.20 -5.13 -1.22
C LEU A 28 -0.83 -5.64 -1.68
N ALA A 29 -0.47 -6.86 -1.28
CA ALA A 29 0.80 -7.48 -1.68
C ALA A 29 0.92 -7.60 -3.21
N GLY A 30 -0.13 -8.06 -3.89
CA GLY A 30 -0.17 -8.18 -5.34
C GLY A 30 0.03 -6.85 -6.06
N ILE A 31 -0.63 -5.79 -5.57
CA ILE A 31 -0.49 -4.44 -6.14
C ILE A 31 0.96 -3.93 -5.98
N PHE A 32 1.56 -4.09 -4.79
CA PHE A 32 2.93 -3.66 -4.53
C PHE A 32 3.95 -4.45 -5.34
N VAL A 33 3.81 -5.78 -5.43
CA VAL A 33 4.69 -6.62 -6.26
C VAL A 33 4.58 -6.23 -7.73
N TYR A 34 3.38 -6.05 -8.25
CA TYR A 34 3.15 -5.64 -9.64
C TYR A 34 3.75 -4.26 -9.92
N SER A 35 3.47 -3.27 -9.06
CA SER A 35 3.99 -1.91 -9.20
C SER A 35 5.52 -1.86 -9.16
N GLY A 36 6.14 -2.57 -8.21
CA GLY A 36 7.59 -2.67 -8.12
C GLY A 36 8.22 -3.36 -9.33
N ALA A 37 7.60 -4.43 -9.83
CA ALA A 37 8.08 -5.14 -11.02
C ALA A 37 8.04 -4.28 -12.28
N VAL A 38 6.94 -3.55 -12.52
CA VAL A 38 6.81 -2.64 -13.67
C VAL A 38 7.86 -1.53 -13.64
N LYS A 39 8.12 -0.91 -12.47
CA LYS A 39 9.15 0.12 -12.33
C LYS A 39 10.56 -0.43 -12.54
N LEU A 40 10.82 -1.69 -12.16
CA LEU A 40 12.10 -2.35 -12.37
C LEU A 40 12.32 -2.80 -13.82
N SER A 41 11.27 -3.00 -14.60
CA SER A 41 11.42 -3.32 -16.03
C SER A 41 11.89 -2.13 -16.86
N GLU A 42 11.57 -0.89 -16.45
CA GLU A 42 11.99 0.34 -17.12
C GLU A 42 12.55 1.38 -16.13
N PRO A 43 13.71 1.12 -15.53
CA PRO A 43 14.24 1.98 -14.46
C PRO A 43 14.64 3.38 -14.96
N SER A 44 15.07 3.52 -16.21
CA SER A 44 15.41 4.81 -16.82
C SER A 44 14.19 5.72 -16.92
N ARG A 45 13.05 5.17 -17.33
CA ARG A 45 11.79 5.90 -17.41
C ARG A 45 11.32 6.33 -16.01
N PHE A 46 11.45 5.44 -15.02
CA PHE A 46 11.11 5.80 -13.66
C PHE A 46 12.05 6.88 -13.07
N ALA A 47 13.34 6.88 -13.47
CA ALA A 47 14.27 7.93 -13.13
C ALA A 47 13.87 9.29 -13.73
N GLU A 48 13.41 9.33 -14.99
CA GLU A 48 12.90 10.56 -15.64
C GLU A 48 11.69 11.11 -14.85
N ILE A 49 10.78 10.26 -14.43
CA ILE A 49 9.63 10.66 -13.60
C ILE A 49 10.09 11.28 -12.28
N ILE A 50 11.03 10.66 -11.57
CA ILE A 50 11.58 11.18 -10.31
C ILE A 50 12.26 12.53 -10.54
N SER A 51 13.04 12.65 -11.61
CA SER A 51 13.69 13.91 -12.01
C SER A 51 12.69 15.03 -12.28
N GLY A 52 11.56 14.71 -12.91
CA GLY A 52 10.47 15.65 -13.19
C GLY A 52 9.86 16.30 -11.94
N PHE A 53 9.87 15.63 -10.79
CA PHE A 53 9.44 16.22 -9.52
C PHE A 53 10.45 17.24 -8.94
N GLY A 54 11.72 17.23 -9.39
CA GLY A 54 12.75 18.17 -8.92
C GLY A 54 13.10 18.04 -7.43
N LEU A 55 12.76 16.91 -6.79
CA LEU A 55 12.97 16.69 -5.35
C LEU A 55 14.37 16.18 -5.01
N LEU A 56 15.08 15.60 -5.98
CA LEU A 56 16.38 14.96 -5.80
C LEU A 56 17.45 15.58 -6.72
N PRO A 57 18.68 15.71 -6.26
CA PRO A 57 19.80 16.04 -7.14
C PRO A 57 20.08 14.91 -8.14
N ASP A 58 20.47 15.26 -9.37
CA ASP A 58 20.67 14.33 -10.50
C ASP A 58 21.43 13.03 -10.15
N PRO A 59 22.55 13.05 -9.38
CA PRO A 59 23.29 11.83 -9.09
C PRO A 59 22.52 10.83 -8.21
N LEU A 60 21.49 11.27 -7.50
CA LEU A 60 20.66 10.42 -6.63
C LEU A 60 19.41 9.87 -7.32
N VAL A 61 19.00 10.45 -8.45
CA VAL A 61 17.78 10.06 -9.17
C VAL A 61 17.82 8.60 -9.58
N PHE A 62 18.87 8.17 -10.27
CA PHE A 62 18.98 6.80 -10.78
C PHE A 62 19.12 5.73 -9.66
N PRO A 63 19.97 5.93 -8.62
CA PRO A 63 20.00 5.04 -7.47
C PRO A 63 18.64 4.89 -6.78
N VAL A 64 17.92 5.98 -6.59
CA VAL A 64 16.58 5.94 -5.97
C VAL A 64 15.59 5.23 -6.88
N ALA A 65 15.66 5.43 -8.20
CA ALA A 65 14.81 4.74 -9.17
C ALA A 65 14.99 3.22 -9.18
N LEU A 66 16.15 2.72 -8.76
CA LEU A 66 16.38 1.27 -8.58
C LEU A 66 16.00 0.77 -7.19
N VAL A 67 16.42 1.48 -6.15
CA VAL A 67 16.25 1.03 -4.76
C VAL A 67 14.78 1.05 -4.34
N LEU A 68 14.04 2.07 -4.73
CA LEU A 68 12.65 2.23 -4.31
C LEU A 68 11.74 1.08 -4.78
N PRO A 69 11.75 0.67 -6.09
CA PRO A 69 10.97 -0.48 -6.54
C PRO A 69 11.42 -1.82 -5.94
N VAL A 70 12.71 -1.98 -5.64
CA VAL A 70 13.20 -3.18 -4.94
C VAL A 70 12.61 -3.27 -3.55
N ILE A 71 12.59 -2.17 -2.79
CA ILE A 71 11.97 -2.12 -1.46
C ILE A 71 10.46 -2.39 -1.58
N GLU A 72 9.79 -1.82 -2.59
CA GLU A 72 8.37 -2.02 -2.88
C GLU A 72 8.06 -3.50 -3.11
N LEU A 73 8.85 -4.17 -3.94
CA LEU A 73 8.73 -5.59 -4.24
C LEU A 73 8.97 -6.47 -3.01
N LEU A 74 10.03 -6.20 -2.25
CA LEU A 74 10.35 -6.92 -1.01
C LEU A 74 9.29 -6.73 0.07
N ALA A 75 8.75 -5.52 0.22
CA ALA A 75 7.68 -5.24 1.15
C ALA A 75 6.38 -5.97 0.77
N GLY A 76 6.05 -6.00 -0.54
CA GLY A 76 4.91 -6.76 -1.07
C GLY A 76 5.05 -8.26 -0.82
N ILE A 77 6.19 -8.85 -1.16
CA ILE A 77 6.49 -10.27 -0.90
C ILE A 77 6.44 -10.55 0.61
N GLY A 78 7.07 -9.72 1.43
CA GLY A 78 7.06 -9.84 2.88
C GLY A 78 5.65 -9.78 3.47
N LEU A 79 4.73 -9.03 2.84
CA LEU A 79 3.33 -8.96 3.26
C LEU A 79 2.59 -10.27 2.97
N VAL A 80 2.89 -10.97 1.87
CA VAL A 80 2.34 -12.32 1.59
C VAL A 80 2.69 -13.28 2.73
N PHE A 81 3.97 -13.31 3.13
CA PHE A 81 4.47 -14.16 4.21
C PHE A 81 4.16 -13.64 5.63
N ALA A 82 3.41 -12.55 5.75
CA ALA A 82 3.07 -11.91 7.03
C ALA A 82 4.29 -11.54 7.89
N LEU A 83 5.42 -11.19 7.27
CA LEU A 83 6.62 -10.80 7.98
C LEU A 83 6.36 -9.57 8.85
N ARG A 84 6.94 -9.60 10.07
CA ARG A 84 6.84 -8.47 10.98
C ARG A 84 7.58 -7.27 10.37
N GLY A 85 6.89 -6.15 10.23
CA GLY A 85 7.45 -4.94 9.63
C GLY A 85 7.03 -4.66 8.17
N SER A 86 6.66 -5.66 7.36
CA SER A 86 6.21 -5.42 5.97
C SER A 86 5.03 -4.46 5.89
N LEU A 87 4.06 -4.60 6.80
CA LEU A 87 2.90 -3.70 6.83
C LEU A 87 3.33 -2.27 7.18
N ALA A 88 4.29 -2.10 8.12
CA ALA A 88 4.84 -0.79 8.45
C ALA A 88 5.63 -0.19 7.28
N ALA A 89 6.45 -0.99 6.59
CA ALA A 89 7.18 -0.57 5.40
C ALA A 89 6.22 -0.06 4.30
N ILE A 90 5.16 -0.82 4.01
CA ILE A 90 4.11 -0.42 3.05
C ILE A 90 3.43 0.87 3.50
N THR A 91 3.12 1.02 4.79
CA THR A 91 2.51 2.25 5.32
C THR A 91 3.40 3.46 5.10
N VAL A 92 4.69 3.34 5.42
CA VAL A 92 5.66 4.43 5.22
C VAL A 92 5.78 4.77 3.74
N MET A 93 5.88 3.78 2.86
CA MET A 93 5.95 4.00 1.40
C MET A 93 4.70 4.70 0.87
N LEU A 94 3.50 4.28 1.29
CA LEU A 94 2.25 4.94 0.90
C LEU A 94 2.20 6.39 1.37
N VAL A 95 2.62 6.67 2.61
CA VAL A 95 2.69 8.05 3.12
C VAL A 95 3.63 8.90 2.28
N VAL A 96 4.81 8.38 1.95
CA VAL A 96 5.80 9.09 1.11
C VAL A 96 5.24 9.32 -0.29
N PHE A 97 4.62 8.31 -0.93
CA PHE A 97 4.03 8.45 -2.26
C PHE A 97 2.88 9.47 -2.26
N ILE A 98 1.96 9.39 -1.32
CA ILE A 98 0.88 10.37 -1.18
C ILE A 98 1.44 11.79 -1.00
N ALA A 99 2.47 11.98 -0.19
CA ALA A 99 3.10 13.28 0.01
C ALA A 99 3.73 13.82 -1.28
N ILE A 100 4.44 12.99 -2.05
CA ILE A 100 5.05 13.35 -3.34
C ILE A 100 3.98 13.70 -4.37
N LEU A 101 2.91 12.89 -4.46
CA LEU A 101 1.79 13.13 -5.39
C LEU A 101 1.05 14.43 -5.05
N LEU A 102 0.82 14.71 -3.76
CA LEU A 102 0.22 15.97 -3.31
C LEU A 102 1.12 17.17 -3.62
N TYR A 103 2.43 17.02 -3.45
CA TYR A 103 3.41 18.05 -3.82
C TYR A 103 3.34 18.33 -5.33
N GLY A 104 3.36 17.28 -6.18
CA GLY A 104 3.21 17.43 -7.62
C GLY A 104 1.92 18.11 -8.05
N LEU A 105 0.80 17.76 -7.42
CA LEU A 105 -0.51 18.39 -7.68
C LEU A 105 -0.51 19.88 -7.29
N ASN A 106 0.11 20.25 -6.17
CA ASN A 106 0.21 21.65 -5.74
C ASN A 106 1.06 22.51 -6.66
N LEU A 107 2.06 21.92 -7.28
CA LEU A 107 2.94 22.59 -8.28
C LEU A 107 2.31 22.61 -9.68
N GLY A 108 1.18 21.93 -9.89
CA GLY A 108 0.55 21.81 -11.21
C GLY A 108 1.41 21.04 -12.21
N LEU A 109 2.21 20.08 -11.71
CA LEU A 109 3.09 19.28 -12.56
C LEU A 109 2.25 18.30 -13.40
N ASP A 110 2.40 18.36 -14.71
CA ASP A 110 1.85 17.38 -15.66
C ASP A 110 2.84 16.20 -15.80
N ILE A 111 3.00 15.43 -14.72
CA ILE A 111 3.93 14.28 -14.69
C ILE A 111 3.12 13.01 -14.57
N ASP A 112 3.34 12.07 -15.49
CA ASP A 112 2.82 10.72 -15.41
C ASP A 112 3.52 9.96 -14.26
N CYS A 113 2.77 9.28 -13.39
CA CYS A 113 3.35 8.52 -12.28
C CYS A 113 4.06 7.23 -12.72
N GLY A 114 4.02 6.87 -14.03
CA GLY A 114 4.72 5.72 -14.62
C GLY A 114 4.33 4.34 -14.07
N CYS A 115 3.25 4.27 -13.27
CA CYS A 115 2.89 3.03 -12.59
C CYS A 115 2.21 2.00 -13.49
N PHE A 116 1.69 2.39 -14.68
CA PHE A 116 0.88 1.53 -15.56
C PHE A 116 1.15 1.67 -17.07
N GLY A 117 2.32 2.19 -17.49
CA GLY A 117 2.68 2.27 -18.90
C GLY A 117 2.64 3.69 -19.49
N PRO A 118 2.99 3.86 -20.80
CA PRO A 118 3.05 5.16 -21.46
C PRO A 118 1.64 5.71 -21.70
N GLU A 119 1.35 6.88 -21.15
CA GLU A 119 0.12 7.62 -21.43
C GLU A 119 0.43 9.01 -21.97
N ASP A 120 -0.49 9.54 -22.81
CA ASP A 120 -0.36 10.84 -23.45
C ASP A 120 -0.33 12.01 -22.44
N PRO A 121 0.34 13.15 -22.77
CA PRO A 121 0.51 14.29 -21.85
C PRO A 121 -0.81 14.86 -21.29
N GLU A 122 -1.88 14.79 -22.05
CA GLU A 122 -3.22 15.22 -21.59
C GLU A 122 -3.81 14.32 -20.51
N GLN A 123 -3.30 13.08 -20.37
CA GLN A 123 -3.70 12.12 -19.36
C GLN A 123 -2.82 12.20 -18.10
N ALA A 124 -1.65 12.81 -18.16
CA ALA A 124 -0.69 12.87 -17.05
C ALA A 124 -1.29 13.52 -15.78
N TYR A 125 -1.99 14.64 -15.90
CA TYR A 125 -2.66 15.29 -14.77
C TYR A 125 -3.83 14.46 -14.22
N LYS A 126 -4.56 13.76 -15.08
CA LYS A 126 -5.58 12.77 -14.67
C LYS A 126 -4.92 11.57 -14.01
N GLY A 127 -3.77 11.13 -14.54
CA GLY A 127 -2.96 10.04 -13.99
C GLY A 127 -2.52 10.30 -12.55
N LEU A 128 -2.06 11.52 -12.24
CA LEU A 128 -1.64 11.91 -10.89
C LEU A 128 -2.77 11.85 -9.88
N LYS A 129 -3.97 12.31 -10.25
CA LYS A 129 -5.17 12.21 -9.41
C LYS A 129 -5.64 10.77 -9.20
N VAL A 130 -5.60 9.95 -10.25
CA VAL A 130 -5.95 8.53 -10.18
C VAL A 130 -4.95 7.78 -9.30
N ALA A 131 -3.65 8.07 -9.43
CA ALA A 131 -2.62 7.51 -8.56
C ALA A 131 -2.85 7.86 -7.09
N LEU A 132 -3.15 9.14 -6.80
CA LEU A 132 -3.47 9.60 -5.45
C LEU A 132 -4.72 8.90 -4.89
N ALA A 133 -5.78 8.78 -5.69
CA ALA A 133 -7.00 8.08 -5.27
C ALA A 133 -6.72 6.60 -4.97
N ARG A 134 -5.93 5.92 -5.81
CA ARG A 134 -5.50 4.54 -5.61
C ARG A 134 -4.72 4.39 -4.29
N ASP A 135 -3.73 5.26 -4.06
CA ASP A 135 -2.88 5.21 -2.88
C ASP A 135 -3.68 5.52 -1.60
N ALA A 136 -4.67 6.42 -1.68
CA ALA A 136 -5.61 6.68 -0.58
C ALA A 136 -6.46 5.43 -0.25
N VAL A 137 -6.98 4.74 -1.26
CA VAL A 137 -7.72 3.47 -1.07
C VAL A 137 -6.82 2.40 -0.45
N MET A 138 -5.58 2.28 -0.90
CA MET A 138 -4.61 1.36 -0.30
C MET A 138 -4.29 1.73 1.15
N MET A 139 -4.21 3.01 1.49
CA MET A 139 -4.03 3.46 2.87
C MET A 139 -5.21 3.05 3.76
N VAL A 140 -6.45 3.20 3.29
CA VAL A 140 -7.64 2.71 4.01
C VAL A 140 -7.57 1.20 4.23
N ALA A 141 -7.17 0.43 3.22
CA ALA A 141 -7.00 -1.01 3.33
C ALA A 141 -5.92 -1.39 4.36
N VAL A 142 -4.79 -0.68 4.40
CA VAL A 142 -3.73 -0.85 5.41
C VAL A 142 -4.26 -0.55 6.81
N LEU A 143 -4.98 0.55 7.00
CA LEU A 143 -5.59 0.90 8.29
C LEU A 143 -6.60 -0.16 8.74
N PHE A 144 -7.38 -0.73 7.81
CA PHE A 144 -8.28 -1.84 8.11
C PHE A 144 -7.52 -3.08 8.60
N VAL A 145 -6.38 -3.43 7.98
CA VAL A 145 -5.53 -4.55 8.42
C VAL A 145 -4.97 -4.29 9.82
N TYR A 146 -4.52 -3.07 10.13
CA TYR A 146 -4.06 -2.70 11.48
C TYR A 146 -5.18 -2.84 12.52
N TRP A 147 -6.36 -2.32 12.19
CA TRP A 147 -7.51 -2.38 13.08
C TRP A 147 -7.98 -3.82 13.36
N SER A 148 -8.04 -4.66 12.33
CA SER A 148 -8.43 -6.06 12.47
C SER A 148 -7.45 -6.83 13.35
N ARG A 149 -6.14 -6.61 13.20
CA ARG A 149 -5.09 -7.20 14.04
C ARG A 149 -5.15 -6.72 15.49
N GLY A 150 -5.46 -5.45 15.72
CA GLY A 150 -5.66 -4.89 17.06
C GLY A 150 -6.81 -5.57 17.81
N ARG A 151 -7.94 -5.80 17.13
CA ARG A 151 -9.10 -6.50 17.73
C ARG A 151 -8.81 -7.94 18.11
N VAL A 152 -8.05 -8.67 17.30
CA VAL A 152 -7.68 -10.07 17.60
C VAL A 152 -6.77 -10.13 18.83
N ARG A 153 -5.83 -9.20 18.97
CA ARG A 153 -4.96 -9.12 20.16
C ARG A 153 -5.72 -8.87 21.46
N MET A 154 -6.69 -7.98 21.44
CA MET A 154 -7.49 -7.66 22.64
C MET A 154 -8.38 -8.83 23.07
N ARG A 155 -8.91 -9.62 22.14
CA ARG A 155 -9.71 -10.84 22.47
C ARG A 155 -8.87 -11.98 23.03
N GLY A 156 -7.63 -12.16 22.60
CA GLY A 156 -6.71 -13.18 23.13
C GLY A 156 -6.16 -12.87 24.53
N GLY A 157 -6.10 -11.59 24.92
CA GLY A 157 -5.57 -11.16 26.22
C GLY A 157 -6.51 -11.38 27.42
N CYS A 158 -7.81 -11.56 27.18
CA CYS A 158 -8.78 -11.79 28.26
C CYS A 158 -8.91 -13.26 28.70
N VAL A 159 -8.41 -14.23 27.91
CA VAL A 159 -8.52 -15.66 28.22
C VAL A 159 -7.36 -16.17 29.07
N GLY A 160 -6.27 -15.43 29.23
CA GLY A 160 -5.07 -15.84 29.95
C GLY A 160 -4.95 -15.39 31.40
N LYS A 161 -5.97 -14.81 32.04
CA LYS A 161 -5.88 -14.25 33.39
C LYS A 161 -6.84 -14.89 34.41
N SER A 162 -7.19 -16.14 34.18
CA SER A 162 -7.95 -16.96 35.18
C SER A 162 -7.21 -18.28 35.41
N MET A 163 -6.06 -18.21 36.08
CA MET A 163 -5.45 -19.26 36.90
C MET A 163 -4.66 -18.60 38.02
#